data_9a093c5647b7ad30c855700e97311905
#
_entry.id   9a093c5647b7ad30c855700e97311905
#
_cell.length_a   1.000
_cell.length_b   1.000
_cell.length_c   1.000
_cell.angle_alpha   90.00
_cell.angle_beta   90.00
_cell.angle_gamma   90.00
#
_symmetry.space_group_name_H-M   'P 1'
#
loop_
_entity.id
_entity.type
_entity.pdbx_description
1 polymer ?
#
loop_
_entity_poly.entity_id
_entity_poly.type
_entity_poly.pdbx_seq_one_letter_code
_entity_poly.pdbx_strand_id
1 'polypeptide(L)'
;MTRIATGCLLLLTACGSGTSGDGRSNDDTKVGFEVPVLTNRESPVEYPANLFRQEVEASVLLRLFVTELGVVVPESTRIAESSGYPALDSAALAGVSSMTFAPARRDGEAVPTLFLQPVQFRHPARAESGEQP
;
A
#
# COMPACT_ATOMS: atom_id res chain seq x y z
N MET A 1 75.80 16.38 -33.64
CA MET A 1 76.13 14.99 -33.28
C MET A 1 75.06 14.47 -32.36
N THR A 2 74.15 13.68 -32.95
CA THR A 2 73.91 12.30 -32.56
C THR A 2 73.25 12.13 -31.20
N ARG A 3 72.07 11.69 -31.13
CA ARG A 3 71.24 10.43 -31.18
C ARG A 3 70.06 10.64 -30.27
N ILE A 4 68.86 10.58 -30.79
CA ILE A 4 67.98 9.41 -30.88
C ILE A 4 67.95 8.55 -29.63
N ALA A 5 66.79 8.57 -28.94
CA ALA A 5 66.21 7.47 -28.26
C ALA A 5 64.72 7.80 -28.07
N THR A 6 63.92 7.44 -28.91
CA THR A 6 62.98 6.33 -28.94
C THR A 6 62.70 5.77 -27.55
N GLY A 7 61.49 5.94 -27.11
CA GLY A 7 61.06 5.30 -25.86
C GLY A 7 59.59 5.50 -25.62
N CYS A 8 58.87 4.70 -26.29
CA CYS A 8 57.79 3.84 -25.75
C CYS A 8 56.56 4.53 -25.17
N LEU A 9 55.68 4.69 -26.04
CA LEU A 9 54.24 4.70 -25.86
C LEU A 9 53.78 3.51 -25.01
N LEU A 10 53.28 3.78 -23.83
CA LEU A 10 52.48 2.83 -23.09
C LEU A 10 51.09 3.43 -22.91
N LEU A 11 50.23 3.06 -23.83
CA LEU A 11 48.80 3.11 -23.71
C LEU A 11 48.36 2.13 -22.62
N LEU A 12 48.05 2.63 -21.47
CA LEU A 12 47.26 1.89 -20.50
C LEU A 12 45.82 2.33 -20.65
N THR A 13 45.11 1.60 -21.51
CA THR A 13 43.67 1.53 -21.51
C THR A 13 43.23 0.78 -20.26
N ALA A 14 42.97 1.51 -19.20
CA ALA A 14 42.20 0.96 -18.08
C ALA A 14 40.74 1.07 -18.44
N CYS A 15 40.21 0.04 -19.05
CA CYS A 15 38.78 -0.25 -19.02
C CYS A 15 38.42 -0.61 -17.57
N GLY A 16 38.08 0.38 -16.81
CA GLY A 16 37.32 0.17 -15.58
C GLY A 16 35.89 -0.11 -15.92
N SER A 17 35.57 -1.35 -16.14
CA SER A 17 34.18 -1.81 -16.11
C SER A 17 33.69 -1.72 -14.68
N GLY A 18 33.25 -0.54 -14.30
CA GLY A 18 32.45 -0.37 -13.12
C GLY A 18 31.08 -0.99 -13.35
N THR A 19 30.96 -2.25 -13.04
CA THR A 19 29.67 -2.88 -12.84
C THR A 19 29.10 -2.26 -11.58
N SER A 20 28.39 -1.17 -11.75
CA SER A 20 27.48 -0.67 -10.74
C SER A 20 26.39 -1.70 -10.60
N GLY A 21 26.53 -2.60 -9.66
CA GLY A 21 25.44 -3.34 -9.12
C GLY A 21 24.49 -2.33 -8.51
N ASP A 22 23.50 -1.93 -9.29
CA ASP A 22 22.33 -1.23 -8.79
C ASP A 22 21.55 -2.18 -7.88
N GLY A 23 22.10 -2.43 -6.72
CA GLY A 23 21.34 -2.81 -5.56
C GLY A 23 20.55 -1.58 -5.14
N ARG A 24 19.58 -1.17 -5.93
CA ARG A 24 18.54 -0.29 -5.46
C ARG A 24 17.75 -1.06 -4.46
N SER A 25 18.24 -1.11 -3.25
CA SER A 25 17.40 -1.24 -2.08
C SER A 25 16.40 -0.10 -2.20
N ASN A 26 15.12 -0.44 -2.36
CA ASN A 26 14.02 0.51 -2.29
C ASN A 26 13.90 1.08 -0.87
N ASP A 27 14.98 1.57 -0.33
CA ASP A 27 15.03 2.22 0.99
C ASP A 27 14.85 3.74 0.87
N ASP A 28 14.67 4.23 -0.37
CA ASP A 28 14.42 5.65 -0.65
C ASP A 28 12.99 6.10 -0.33
N THR A 29 12.15 5.22 0.18
CA THR A 29 10.77 5.54 0.56
C THR A 29 10.63 6.07 1.98
N LYS A 30 11.72 6.20 2.72
CA LYS A 30 11.66 6.72 4.11
C LYS A 30 11.74 8.24 4.23
N VAL A 31 12.05 8.92 3.16
CA VAL A 31 12.01 10.38 3.10
C VAL A 31 10.76 10.75 2.33
N GLY A 32 9.64 10.89 3.03
CA GLY A 32 8.41 11.20 2.36
C GLY A 32 7.18 10.89 3.20
N PHE A 33 6.10 10.59 2.52
CA PHE A 33 4.82 10.32 3.11
C PHE A 33 4.53 8.81 3.16
N GLU A 34 4.23 8.30 4.35
CA GLU A 34 3.76 6.93 4.58
C GLU A 34 2.24 6.94 4.78
N VAL A 35 1.52 6.12 4.04
CA VAL A 35 0.07 6.00 4.16
C VAL A 35 -0.33 5.24 5.44
N PRO A 36 -1.53 5.48 6.00
CA PRO A 36 -2.04 4.70 7.11
C PRO A 36 -2.16 3.21 6.74
N VAL A 37 -1.90 2.34 7.70
CA VAL A 37 -1.99 0.89 7.54
C VAL A 37 -2.97 0.33 8.55
N LEU A 38 -3.95 -0.46 8.09
CA LEU A 38 -4.91 -1.15 8.96
C LEU A 38 -4.17 -2.16 9.86
N THR A 39 -4.35 -2.06 11.17
CA THR A 39 -3.67 -2.90 12.16
C THR A 39 -4.55 -3.99 12.74
N ASN A 40 -5.83 -4.01 12.43
CA ASN A 40 -6.73 -5.06 12.88
C ASN A 40 -6.26 -6.44 12.37
N ARG A 41 -6.20 -7.43 13.26
CA ARG A 41 -5.83 -8.81 12.91
C ARG A 41 -6.94 -9.51 12.13
N GLU A 42 -8.19 -9.19 12.47
CA GLU A 42 -9.38 -9.68 11.79
C GLU A 42 -10.12 -8.51 11.17
N SER A 43 -10.88 -8.79 10.12
CA SER A 43 -11.70 -7.76 9.50
C SER A 43 -12.74 -7.24 10.51
N PRO A 44 -12.76 -5.95 10.81
CA PRO A 44 -13.77 -5.38 11.67
C PRO A 44 -15.13 -5.21 10.96
N VAL A 45 -15.19 -5.57 9.69
CA VAL A 45 -16.38 -5.46 8.86
C VAL A 45 -17.08 -6.81 8.81
N GLU A 46 -18.34 -6.82 9.23
CA GLU A 46 -19.18 -8.02 9.21
C GLU A 46 -19.79 -8.24 7.82
N TYR A 47 -19.65 -9.44 7.31
CA TYR A 47 -20.26 -9.84 6.04
C TYR A 47 -21.75 -10.18 6.26
N PRO A 48 -22.70 -9.48 5.62
CA PRO A 48 -24.13 -9.78 5.78
C PRO A 48 -24.47 -11.21 5.38
N ALA A 49 -25.09 -11.96 6.29
CA ALA A 49 -25.33 -13.39 6.14
C ALA A 49 -26.17 -13.77 4.89
N ASN A 50 -27.08 -12.90 4.47
CA ASN A 50 -27.88 -13.11 3.27
C ASN A 50 -27.04 -13.04 1.99
N LEU A 51 -26.10 -12.12 1.91
CA LEU A 51 -25.20 -11.97 0.77
C LEU A 51 -24.07 -13.01 0.81
N PHE A 52 -23.63 -13.38 2.00
CA PHE A 52 -22.68 -14.46 2.19
C PHE A 52 -23.22 -15.79 1.63
N ARG A 53 -24.49 -16.13 1.92
CA ARG A 53 -25.13 -17.35 1.40
C ARG A 53 -25.36 -17.32 -0.12
N GLN A 54 -25.40 -16.15 -0.71
CA GLN A 54 -25.51 -15.95 -2.17
C GLN A 54 -24.13 -15.87 -2.85
N GLU A 55 -23.05 -16.03 -2.08
CA GLU A 55 -21.66 -15.93 -2.55
C GLU A 55 -21.39 -14.62 -3.31
N VAL A 56 -22.02 -13.53 -2.89
CA VAL A 56 -21.83 -12.22 -3.50
C VAL A 56 -20.47 -11.65 -3.10
N GLU A 57 -19.62 -11.41 -4.06
CA GLU A 57 -18.34 -10.77 -3.86
C GLU A 57 -18.36 -9.36 -4.44
N ALA A 58 -17.89 -8.41 -3.66
CA ALA A 58 -17.80 -7.01 -4.07
C ALA A 58 -16.81 -6.24 -3.21
N SER A 59 -16.50 -5.04 -3.61
CA SER A 59 -15.65 -4.13 -2.85
C SER A 59 -16.33 -2.79 -2.65
N VAL A 60 -16.10 -2.20 -1.50
CA VAL A 60 -16.50 -0.83 -1.16
C VAL A 60 -15.24 0.01 -1.00
N LEU A 61 -15.17 1.14 -1.65
CA LEU A 61 -14.08 2.08 -1.45
C LEU A 61 -14.54 3.16 -0.47
N LEU A 62 -13.93 3.20 0.69
CA LEU A 62 -14.21 4.19 1.73
C LEU A 62 -13.18 5.31 1.70
N ARG A 63 -13.63 6.52 1.88
CA ARG A 63 -12.79 7.68 2.15
C ARG A 63 -12.80 7.93 3.65
N LEU A 64 -11.65 7.73 4.29
CA LEU A 64 -11.46 7.80 5.73
C LEU A 64 -10.57 8.97 6.11
N PHE A 65 -10.88 9.58 7.24
CA PHE A 65 -9.95 10.49 7.93
C PHE A 65 -9.39 9.77 9.17
N VAL A 66 -8.07 9.65 9.24
CA VAL A 66 -7.35 9.02 10.34
C VAL A 66 -6.51 10.07 11.05
N THR A 67 -6.64 10.13 12.36
CA THR A 67 -5.87 11.04 13.21
C THR A 67 -4.41 10.59 13.33
N GLU A 68 -3.57 11.43 13.88
CA GLU A 68 -2.18 11.10 14.23
C GLU A 68 -2.04 9.95 15.23
N LEU A 69 -3.12 9.61 15.93
CA LEU A 69 -3.18 8.46 16.85
C LEU A 69 -3.66 7.17 16.16
N GLY A 70 -3.94 7.21 14.88
CA GLY A 70 -4.45 6.05 14.14
C GLY A 70 -5.94 5.78 14.33
N VAL A 71 -6.67 6.74 14.86
CA VAL A 71 -8.13 6.63 15.10
C VAL A 71 -8.89 7.18 13.89
N VAL A 72 -9.86 6.41 13.42
CA VAL A 72 -10.77 6.87 12.35
C VAL A 72 -11.81 7.80 12.94
N VAL A 73 -12.11 8.89 12.23
CA VAL A 73 -13.19 9.81 12.54
C VAL A 73 -14.42 9.41 11.74
N PRO A 74 -15.44 8.77 12.35
CA PRO A 74 -16.60 8.24 11.64
C PRO A 74 -17.40 9.32 10.91
N GLU A 75 -17.52 10.50 11.48
CA GLU A 75 -18.27 11.63 10.91
C GLU A 75 -17.66 12.15 9.60
N SER A 76 -16.36 11.91 9.43
CA SER A 76 -15.61 12.29 8.22
C SER A 76 -15.53 11.16 7.19
N THR A 77 -16.12 10.00 7.50
CA THR A 77 -16.12 8.84 6.59
C THR A 77 -17.20 9.00 5.53
N ARG A 78 -16.85 8.65 4.30
CA ARG A 78 -17.76 8.64 3.15
C ARG A 78 -17.46 7.44 2.27
N ILE A 79 -18.49 6.94 1.60
CA ILE A 79 -18.33 5.98 0.49
C ILE A 79 -17.82 6.75 -0.72
N ALA A 80 -16.63 6.41 -1.18
CA ALA A 80 -16.06 6.97 -2.42
C ALA A 80 -16.57 6.19 -3.64
N GLU A 81 -16.71 4.85 -3.48
CA GLU A 81 -17.23 3.97 -4.51
C GLU A 81 -18.06 2.86 -3.87
N SER A 82 -19.33 2.74 -4.28
CA SER A 82 -20.26 1.74 -3.78
C SER A 82 -19.97 0.36 -4.36
N SER A 83 -20.24 -0.68 -3.56
CA SER A 83 -20.21 -2.07 -4.03
C SER A 83 -21.32 -2.41 -5.02
N GLY A 84 -22.35 -1.59 -5.15
CA GLY A 84 -23.60 -1.91 -5.82
C GLY A 84 -24.61 -2.66 -4.95
N TYR A 85 -24.23 -3.00 -3.74
CA TYR A 85 -25.09 -3.67 -2.75
C TYR A 85 -25.22 -2.81 -1.49
N PRO A 86 -26.37 -2.19 -1.24
CA PRO A 86 -26.55 -1.31 -0.08
C PRO A 86 -26.22 -1.98 1.26
N ALA A 87 -26.46 -3.29 1.38
CA ALA A 87 -26.15 -4.04 2.59
C ALA A 87 -24.64 -4.14 2.85
N LEU A 88 -23.82 -4.30 1.80
CA LEU A 88 -22.36 -4.30 1.91
C LEU A 88 -21.81 -2.91 2.22
N ASP A 89 -22.37 -1.89 1.59
CA ASP A 89 -21.99 -0.50 1.85
C ASP A 89 -22.28 -0.11 3.32
N SER A 90 -23.45 -0.52 3.82
CA SER A 90 -23.83 -0.31 5.23
C SER A 90 -22.94 -1.09 6.20
N ALA A 91 -22.59 -2.33 5.87
CA ALA A 91 -21.70 -3.15 6.68
C ALA A 91 -20.29 -2.55 6.72
N ALA A 92 -19.78 -2.04 5.61
CA ALA A 92 -18.49 -1.35 5.54
C ALA A 92 -18.47 -0.11 6.44
N LEU A 93 -19.50 0.73 6.36
CA LEU A 93 -19.62 1.92 7.21
C LEU A 93 -19.74 1.57 8.70
N ALA A 94 -20.50 0.53 9.04
CA ALA A 94 -20.64 0.08 10.42
C ALA A 94 -19.32 -0.41 11.02
N GLY A 95 -18.47 -1.05 10.22
CA GLY A 95 -17.16 -1.54 10.63
C GLY A 95 -16.11 -0.45 10.87
N VAL A 96 -16.32 0.76 10.33
CA VAL A 96 -15.33 1.86 10.41
C VAL A 96 -14.94 2.21 11.83
N SER A 97 -15.90 2.25 12.76
CA SER A 97 -15.65 2.59 14.17
C SER A 97 -14.74 1.59 14.89
N SER A 98 -14.62 0.39 14.37
CA SER A 98 -13.76 -0.67 14.89
C SER A 98 -12.44 -0.80 14.13
N MET A 99 -12.21 0.01 13.11
CA MET A 99 -10.95 0.05 12.39
C MET A 99 -9.89 0.82 13.19
N THR A 100 -8.72 0.23 13.30
CA THR A 100 -7.53 0.87 13.88
C THR A 100 -6.40 0.87 12.88
N PHE A 101 -5.66 1.96 12.84
CA PHE A 101 -4.57 2.16 11.90
C PHE A 101 -3.26 2.51 12.59
N ALA A 102 -2.16 2.09 12.00
CA ALA A 102 -0.91 2.82 12.16
C ALA A 102 -1.07 4.15 11.42
N PRO A 103 -0.84 5.30 12.07
CA PRO A 103 -1.11 6.60 11.45
C PRO A 103 -0.20 6.86 10.26
N ALA A 104 -0.65 7.74 9.36
CA ALA A 104 0.22 8.28 8.34
C ALA A 104 1.43 8.98 8.97
N ARG A 105 2.56 8.92 8.27
CA ARG A 105 3.77 9.63 8.69
C ARG A 105 4.28 10.50 7.55
N ARG A 106 4.74 11.68 7.93
CA ARG A 106 5.47 12.57 7.03
C ARG A 106 6.83 12.83 7.65
N ASP A 107 7.87 12.44 6.93
CA ASP A 107 9.26 12.55 7.41
C ASP A 107 9.48 11.92 8.81
N GLY A 108 8.79 10.78 9.06
CA GLY A 108 8.85 10.05 10.32
C GLY A 108 7.91 10.53 11.42
N GLU A 109 7.22 11.64 11.23
CA GLU A 109 6.28 12.21 12.18
C GLU A 109 4.84 11.81 11.85
N ALA A 110 4.08 11.33 12.87
CA ALA A 110 2.68 10.97 12.69
C ALA A 110 1.83 12.19 12.35
N VAL A 111 1.05 12.11 11.29
CA VAL A 111 0.18 13.19 10.81
C VAL A 111 -1.23 12.68 10.54
N PRO A 112 -2.27 13.50 10.80
CA PRO A 112 -3.62 13.16 10.40
C PRO A 112 -3.72 13.16 8.87
N THR A 113 -4.51 12.26 8.31
CA THR A 113 -4.63 12.16 6.87
C THR A 113 -5.99 11.67 6.40
N LEU A 114 -6.35 12.09 5.22
CA LEU A 114 -7.49 11.60 4.46
C LEU A 114 -6.97 10.62 3.41
N PHE A 115 -7.54 9.41 3.36
CA PHE A 115 -7.12 8.41 2.38
C PHE A 115 -8.27 7.49 1.97
N LEU A 116 -8.03 6.69 0.95
CA LEU A 116 -8.98 5.71 0.44
C LEU A 116 -8.64 4.32 0.95
N GLN A 117 -9.61 3.67 1.58
CA GLN A 117 -9.50 2.31 2.10
C GLN A 117 -10.46 1.39 1.36
N PRO A 118 -9.97 0.43 0.58
CA PRO A 118 -10.83 -0.60 0.00
C PRO A 118 -11.21 -1.62 1.05
N VAL A 119 -12.49 -1.97 1.10
CA VAL A 119 -13.05 -3.07 1.89
C VAL A 119 -13.54 -4.13 0.93
N GLN A 120 -12.93 -5.31 0.97
CA GLN A 120 -13.26 -6.40 0.07
C GLN A 120 -14.09 -7.46 0.80
N PHE A 121 -15.25 -7.76 0.25
CA PHE A 121 -16.08 -8.88 0.66
C PHE A 121 -15.80 -10.05 -0.25
N ARG A 122 -15.15 -11.08 0.28
CA ARG A 122 -14.79 -12.30 -0.45
C ARG A 122 -15.40 -13.52 0.23
N HIS A 123 -15.91 -14.45 -0.57
CA HIS A 123 -16.41 -15.71 -0.04
C HIS A 123 -15.29 -16.73 0.06
N PRO A 124 -15.12 -17.42 1.23
CA PRO A 124 -14.02 -18.36 1.45
C PRO A 124 -13.95 -19.47 0.41
N ALA A 125 -15.10 -19.99 -0.03
CA ALA A 125 -15.17 -21.06 -1.03
C ALA A 125 -14.52 -20.68 -2.37
N ARG A 126 -14.51 -19.39 -2.72
CA ARG A 126 -13.83 -18.91 -3.92
C ARG A 126 -12.35 -18.65 -3.72
N ALA A 127 -11.94 -18.31 -2.50
CA ALA A 127 -10.53 -18.15 -2.17
C ALA A 127 -9.75 -19.47 -2.29
N GLU A 128 -10.41 -20.60 -2.03
CA GLU A 128 -9.81 -21.94 -2.15
C GLU A 128 -9.76 -22.48 -3.59
N SER A 129 -10.54 -21.89 -4.50
CA SER A 129 -10.60 -22.33 -5.90
C SER A 129 -9.38 -21.95 -6.73
N GLY A 130 -8.39 -21.26 -6.15
CA GLY A 130 -7.11 -20.96 -6.79
C GLY A 130 -7.21 -20.13 -8.06
N GLU A 131 -8.33 -19.51 -8.33
CA GLU A 131 -8.53 -18.64 -9.48
C GLU A 131 -7.87 -17.31 -9.19
N GLN A 132 -6.58 -17.27 -9.48
CA GLN A 132 -5.88 -16.00 -9.65
C GLN A 132 -6.17 -15.50 -11.06
N PRO A 133 -6.58 -14.23 -11.20
CA PRO A 133 -6.71 -13.63 -12.52
C PRO A 133 -5.37 -13.50 -13.23
#